data_311bdd615cc89a42267ee041c86ba19b
#
_entry.id   311bdd615cc89a42267ee041c86ba19b
#
_cell.length_a   1.000
_cell.length_b   1.000
_cell.length_c   1.000
_cell.angle_alpha   90.00
_cell.angle_beta   90.00
_cell.angle_gamma   90.00
#
_symmetry.space_group_name_H-M   'P 1'
#
loop_
_entity.id
_entity.type
_entity.pdbx_description
1 polymer ?
#
loop_
_entity_poly.entity_id
_entity_poly.type
_entity_poly.pdbx_seq_one_letter_code
_entity_poly.pdbx_strand_id
1 'polypeptide(L)'
;MRLYLTGYMGTGKSTLGRKIAKRTELPFLDTDKMVEEAEGATVADIITYAGEEYFREAERRALEQTAEYDNAIISTGGGLPVWGDNQVWIAEHGVSVYLKRTPEQILSRLSPHGRYKRPKLRGLSDEEVLQVMREGIAEREPIYEKADIVIDCSKVNDHEITDKLSEFITENGKRKTEN
;
A
#
# COMPACT_ATOMS: atom_id res chain seq x y z
N MET A 1 2.14 15.98 -7.42
CA MET A 1 3.03 14.95 -6.81
C MET A 1 2.20 13.75 -6.41
N ARG A 2 2.56 12.55 -6.85
CA ARG A 2 1.96 11.28 -6.41
C ARG A 2 2.73 10.72 -5.22
N LEU A 3 2.03 10.30 -4.16
CA LEU A 3 2.61 9.65 -2.99
C LEU A 3 2.10 8.21 -2.90
N TYR A 4 3.00 7.24 -3.06
CA TYR A 4 2.70 5.81 -3.04
C TYR A 4 2.99 5.22 -1.66
N LEU A 5 1.95 4.79 -0.95
CA LEU A 5 2.07 4.08 0.33
C LEU A 5 2.29 2.60 0.07
N THR A 6 3.45 2.09 0.45
CA THR A 6 3.87 0.69 0.28
C THR A 6 4.01 -0.03 1.61
N GLY A 7 4.11 -1.34 1.58
CA GLY A 7 4.27 -2.18 2.75
C GLY A 7 3.34 -3.38 2.77
N TYR A 8 3.56 -4.27 3.73
CA TYR A 8 2.82 -5.53 3.85
C TYR A 8 1.32 -5.31 4.09
N MET A 9 0.51 -6.35 3.85
CA MET A 9 -0.92 -6.29 4.14
C MET A 9 -1.17 -5.95 5.63
N GLY A 10 -2.19 -5.14 5.89
CA GLY A 10 -2.57 -4.77 7.27
C GLY A 10 -1.71 -3.69 7.92
N THR A 11 -0.71 -3.13 7.24
CA THR A 11 0.12 -2.03 7.78
C THR A 11 -0.61 -0.69 7.88
N GLY A 12 -1.83 -0.58 7.34
CA GLY A 12 -2.66 0.62 7.47
C GLY A 12 -2.56 1.62 6.32
N LYS A 13 -1.98 1.23 5.17
CA LYS A 13 -1.84 2.08 3.97
C LYS A 13 -3.13 2.80 3.59
N SER A 14 -4.20 2.05 3.36
CA SER A 14 -5.49 2.63 2.95
C SER A 14 -6.11 3.54 4.02
N THR A 15 -5.93 3.22 5.31
CA THR A 15 -6.42 4.04 6.41
C THR A 15 -5.65 5.36 6.52
N LEU A 16 -4.33 5.30 6.50
CA LEU A 16 -3.46 6.47 6.52
C LEU A 16 -3.63 7.30 5.25
N GLY A 17 -3.66 6.63 4.09
CA GLY A 17 -3.83 7.29 2.80
C GLY A 17 -5.09 8.15 2.73
N ARG A 18 -6.23 7.63 3.20
CA ARG A 18 -7.48 8.42 3.26
C ARG A 18 -7.38 9.62 4.21
N LYS A 19 -6.69 9.48 5.35
CA LYS A 19 -6.50 10.59 6.30
C LYS A 19 -5.62 11.69 5.70
N ILE A 20 -4.52 11.29 5.05
CA ILE A 20 -3.61 12.21 4.36
C ILE A 20 -4.35 12.92 3.22
N ALA A 21 -5.03 12.16 2.36
CA ALA A 21 -5.78 12.70 1.23
C ALA A 21 -6.83 13.73 1.67
N LYS A 22 -7.60 13.42 2.74
CA LYS A 22 -8.58 14.34 3.32
C LYS A 22 -7.92 15.63 3.82
N ARG A 23 -6.74 15.53 4.44
CA ARG A 23 -6.04 16.69 5.03
C ARG A 23 -5.37 17.57 3.98
N THR A 24 -4.92 16.97 2.88
CA THR A 24 -4.25 17.66 1.78
C THR A 24 -5.19 18.03 0.62
N GLU A 25 -6.46 17.63 0.73
CA GLU A 25 -7.50 17.81 -0.31
C GLU A 25 -7.13 17.17 -1.66
N LEU A 26 -6.30 16.10 -1.61
CA LEU A 26 -5.90 15.35 -2.79
C LEU A 26 -6.76 14.11 -3.02
N PRO A 27 -6.89 13.63 -4.26
CA PRO A 27 -7.51 12.34 -4.55
C PRO A 27 -6.84 11.19 -3.80
N PHE A 28 -7.64 10.23 -3.33
CA PHE A 28 -7.17 8.96 -2.77
C PHE A 28 -7.47 7.83 -3.72
N LEU A 29 -6.45 7.05 -4.09
CA LEU A 29 -6.54 5.86 -4.90
C LEU A 29 -6.09 4.63 -4.10
N ASP A 30 -6.74 3.50 -4.33
CA ASP A 30 -6.36 2.20 -3.75
C ASP A 30 -6.28 1.20 -4.91
N THR A 31 -5.08 0.70 -5.21
CA THR A 31 -4.88 -0.12 -6.40
C THR A 31 -5.67 -1.43 -6.37
N ASP A 32 -5.89 -2.02 -5.17
CA ASP A 32 -6.74 -3.21 -5.05
C ASP A 32 -8.19 -2.87 -5.42
N LYS A 33 -8.67 -1.68 -5.02
CA LYS A 33 -10.01 -1.21 -5.38
C LYS A 33 -10.14 -0.88 -6.87
N MET A 34 -9.13 -0.26 -7.46
CA MET A 34 -9.11 0.00 -8.89
C MET A 34 -9.20 -1.30 -9.70
N VAL A 35 -8.49 -2.34 -9.27
CA VAL A 35 -8.60 -3.68 -9.89
C VAL A 35 -10.01 -4.25 -9.72
N GLU A 36 -10.56 -4.23 -8.49
CA GLU A 36 -11.91 -4.75 -8.23
C GLU A 36 -12.99 -4.04 -9.06
N GLU A 37 -12.87 -2.73 -9.23
CA GLU A 37 -13.79 -1.92 -10.04
C GLU A 37 -13.65 -2.23 -11.54
N ALA A 38 -12.43 -2.37 -12.04
CA ALA A 38 -12.16 -2.67 -13.45
C ALA A 38 -12.61 -4.08 -13.83
N GLU A 39 -12.41 -5.06 -12.95
CA GLU A 39 -12.71 -6.47 -13.22
C GLU A 39 -14.15 -6.87 -12.79
N GLY A 40 -14.86 -6.02 -12.04
CA GLY A 40 -16.19 -6.31 -11.51
C GLY A 40 -16.23 -7.48 -10.52
N ALA A 41 -15.10 -7.81 -9.89
CA ALA A 41 -14.93 -8.94 -8.99
C ALA A 41 -13.99 -8.60 -7.83
N THR A 42 -14.07 -9.34 -6.72
CA THR A 42 -13.14 -9.15 -5.61
C THR A 42 -11.74 -9.68 -5.96
N VAL A 43 -10.69 -9.12 -5.35
CA VAL A 43 -9.32 -9.64 -5.49
C VAL A 43 -9.25 -11.14 -5.23
N ALA A 44 -9.97 -11.63 -4.21
CA ALA A 44 -10.01 -13.05 -3.88
C ALA A 44 -10.63 -13.90 -5.02
N ASP A 45 -11.69 -13.41 -5.64
CA ASP A 45 -12.35 -14.10 -6.77
C ASP A 45 -11.46 -14.07 -8.02
N ILE A 46 -10.83 -12.93 -8.31
CA ILE A 46 -9.90 -12.81 -9.44
C ILE A 46 -8.76 -13.85 -9.31
N ILE A 47 -8.13 -13.93 -8.15
CA ILE A 47 -7.05 -14.90 -7.91
C ILE A 47 -7.58 -16.33 -8.01
N THR A 48 -8.78 -16.60 -7.48
CA THR A 48 -9.36 -17.94 -7.47
C THR A 48 -9.70 -18.43 -8.86
N TYR A 49 -10.30 -17.60 -9.70
CA TYR A 49 -10.87 -17.99 -10.99
C TYR A 49 -9.98 -17.67 -12.19
N ALA A 50 -9.17 -16.60 -12.11
CA ALA A 50 -8.27 -16.19 -13.19
C ALA A 50 -6.78 -16.44 -12.89
N GLY A 51 -6.43 -16.67 -11.63
CA GLY A 51 -5.05 -16.96 -11.20
C GLY A 51 -4.29 -15.74 -10.72
N GLU A 52 -3.18 -15.99 -10.01
CA GLU A 52 -2.36 -14.93 -9.42
C GLU A 52 -1.65 -14.08 -10.49
N GLU A 53 -1.19 -14.68 -11.58
CA GLU A 53 -0.50 -13.95 -12.66
C GLU A 53 -1.42 -12.92 -13.31
N TYR A 54 -2.65 -13.31 -13.65
CA TYR A 54 -3.65 -12.38 -14.17
C TYR A 54 -3.92 -11.22 -13.22
N PHE A 55 -4.05 -11.52 -11.91
CA PHE A 55 -4.22 -10.48 -10.90
C PHE A 55 -3.03 -9.51 -10.87
N ARG A 56 -1.80 -10.01 -10.97
CA ARG A 56 -0.59 -9.17 -11.01
C ARG A 56 -0.55 -8.26 -12.22
N GLU A 57 -0.98 -8.74 -13.37
CA GLU A 57 -1.12 -7.91 -14.57
C GLU A 57 -2.21 -6.85 -14.40
N ALA A 58 -3.32 -7.19 -13.74
CA ALA A 58 -4.37 -6.23 -13.42
C ALA A 58 -3.88 -5.16 -12.42
N GLU A 59 -3.11 -5.56 -11.39
CA GLU A 59 -2.45 -4.60 -10.48
C GLU A 59 -1.48 -3.67 -11.23
N ARG A 60 -0.72 -4.17 -12.22
CA ARG A 60 0.16 -3.35 -13.05
C ARG A 60 -0.63 -2.32 -13.86
N ARG A 61 -1.71 -2.72 -14.50
CA ARG A 61 -2.59 -1.78 -15.23
C ARG A 61 -3.17 -0.71 -14.30
N ALA A 62 -3.62 -1.09 -13.11
CA ALA A 62 -4.12 -0.15 -12.11
C ALA A 62 -3.01 0.82 -11.64
N LEU A 63 -1.79 0.34 -11.45
CA LEU A 63 -0.64 1.18 -11.12
C LEU A 63 -0.37 2.21 -12.21
N GLU A 64 -0.35 1.81 -13.48
CA GLU A 64 -0.12 2.70 -14.62
C GLU A 64 -1.20 3.78 -14.75
N GLN A 65 -2.46 3.44 -14.49
CA GLN A 65 -3.56 4.41 -14.46
C GLN A 65 -3.38 5.50 -13.40
N THR A 66 -2.62 5.26 -12.33
CA THR A 66 -2.35 6.32 -11.34
C THR A 66 -1.56 7.48 -11.93
N ALA A 67 -0.88 7.29 -13.07
CA ALA A 67 -0.15 8.35 -13.77
C ALA A 67 -1.07 9.43 -14.39
N GLU A 68 -2.35 9.13 -14.57
CA GLU A 68 -3.35 10.11 -15.05
C GLU A 68 -3.61 11.24 -14.03
N TYR A 69 -3.20 11.05 -12.78
CA TYR A 69 -3.34 12.04 -11.71
C TYR A 69 -2.02 12.78 -11.50
N ASP A 70 -1.99 14.08 -11.68
CA ASP A 70 -0.80 14.90 -11.38
C ASP A 70 -0.45 14.88 -9.89
N ASN A 71 -1.47 14.85 -9.02
CA ASN A 71 -1.35 14.79 -7.57
C ASN A 71 -2.36 13.79 -7.02
N ALA A 72 -1.88 12.82 -6.22
CA ALA A 72 -2.74 11.83 -5.57
C ALA A 72 -2.02 11.13 -4.41
N ILE A 73 -2.79 10.58 -3.49
CA ILE A 73 -2.33 9.64 -2.46
C ILE A 73 -2.75 8.25 -2.88
N ILE A 74 -1.79 7.37 -3.09
CA ILE A 74 -2.01 6.03 -3.62
C ILE A 74 -1.66 4.98 -2.56
N SER A 75 -2.61 4.11 -2.21
CA SER A 75 -2.38 2.91 -1.41
C SER A 75 -2.15 1.74 -2.36
N THR A 76 -0.98 1.12 -2.32
CA THR A 76 -0.68 -0.04 -3.15
C THR A 76 -1.13 -1.34 -2.50
N GLY A 77 -1.48 -2.34 -3.29
CA GLY A 77 -1.54 -3.72 -2.83
C GLY A 77 -0.20 -4.17 -2.24
N GLY A 78 -0.22 -5.08 -1.24
CA GLY A 78 1.02 -5.48 -0.58
C GLY A 78 2.00 -6.24 -1.50
N GLY A 79 1.52 -6.91 -2.52
CA GLY A 79 2.35 -7.59 -3.50
C GLY A 79 2.79 -6.73 -4.68
N LEU A 80 2.09 -5.62 -4.91
CA LEU A 80 2.28 -4.80 -6.10
C LEU A 80 3.73 -4.27 -6.25
N PRO A 81 4.37 -3.66 -5.24
CA PRO A 81 5.73 -3.13 -5.40
C PRO A 81 6.79 -4.20 -5.69
N VAL A 82 6.55 -5.45 -5.27
CA VAL A 82 7.55 -6.53 -5.39
C VAL A 82 7.42 -7.33 -6.69
N TRP A 83 6.39 -7.07 -7.49
CA TRP A 83 6.19 -7.78 -8.75
C TRP A 83 6.83 -7.03 -9.92
N GLY A 84 7.64 -7.76 -10.71
CA GLY A 84 8.29 -7.19 -11.89
C GLY A 84 9.16 -5.97 -11.57
N ASP A 85 8.98 -4.91 -12.35
CA ASP A 85 9.68 -3.63 -12.22
C ASP A 85 8.82 -2.54 -11.52
N ASN A 86 7.73 -2.93 -10.85
CA ASN A 86 6.78 -1.98 -10.26
C ASN A 86 7.42 -0.99 -9.27
N GLN A 87 8.41 -1.44 -8.49
CA GLN A 87 9.12 -0.52 -7.58
C GLN A 87 9.93 0.54 -8.34
N VAL A 88 10.54 0.17 -9.46
CA VAL A 88 11.25 1.12 -10.33
C VAL A 88 10.26 2.10 -10.95
N TRP A 89 9.15 1.59 -11.48
CA TRP A 89 8.08 2.42 -12.03
C TRP A 89 7.53 3.43 -11.02
N ILE A 90 7.28 3.00 -9.77
CA ILE A 90 6.82 3.88 -8.69
C ILE A 90 7.83 5.00 -8.44
N ALA A 91 9.13 4.68 -8.35
CA ALA A 91 10.19 5.66 -8.12
C ALA A 91 10.31 6.69 -9.25
N GLU A 92 10.03 6.30 -10.49
CA GLU A 92 10.03 7.22 -11.65
C GLU A 92 8.79 8.12 -11.69
N HIS A 93 7.68 7.70 -11.09
CA HIS A 93 6.39 8.38 -11.22
C HIS A 93 5.90 9.11 -9.97
N GLY A 94 6.58 8.99 -8.85
CA GLY A 94 6.20 9.69 -7.63
C GLY A 94 7.17 9.48 -6.48
N VAL A 95 6.69 9.67 -5.27
CA VAL A 95 7.44 9.43 -4.02
C VAL A 95 6.86 8.20 -3.34
N SER A 96 7.69 7.23 -3.06
CA SER A 96 7.31 6.01 -2.35
C SER A 96 7.55 6.12 -0.84
N VAL A 97 6.59 5.64 -0.05
CA VAL A 97 6.66 5.63 1.42
C VAL A 97 6.41 4.20 1.91
N TYR A 98 7.40 3.59 2.51
CA TYR A 98 7.26 2.29 3.16
C TYR A 98 6.80 2.45 4.60
N LEU A 99 5.63 1.89 4.91
CA LEU A 99 5.11 1.78 6.28
C LEU A 99 5.59 0.47 6.91
N LYS A 100 6.74 0.52 7.60
CA LYS A 100 7.37 -0.63 8.24
C LYS A 100 6.68 -0.94 9.55
N ARG A 101 6.05 -2.13 9.66
CA ARG A 101 5.43 -2.66 10.88
C ARG A 101 5.86 -4.09 11.12
N THR A 102 6.01 -4.46 12.40
CA THR A 102 6.26 -5.84 12.78
C THR A 102 5.00 -6.71 12.59
N PRO A 103 5.15 -8.04 12.45
CA PRO A 103 4.02 -8.95 12.42
C PRO A 103 3.06 -8.77 13.60
N GLU A 104 3.59 -8.56 14.80
CA GLU A 104 2.82 -8.36 16.03
C GLU A 104 1.99 -7.06 15.97
N GLN A 105 2.56 -5.98 15.46
CA GLN A 105 1.85 -4.71 15.24
C GLN A 105 0.73 -4.87 14.20
N ILE A 106 0.97 -5.64 13.14
CA ILE A 106 -0.04 -5.90 12.12
C ILE A 106 -1.16 -6.76 12.70
N LEU A 107 -0.81 -7.82 13.43
CA LEU A 107 -1.79 -8.72 14.04
C LEU A 107 -2.71 -7.98 15.01
N SER A 108 -2.14 -7.10 15.85
CA SER A 108 -2.93 -6.30 16.83
C SER A 108 -3.93 -5.35 16.16
N ARG A 109 -3.71 -5.00 14.89
CA ARG A 109 -4.59 -4.10 14.10
C ARG A 109 -5.62 -4.86 13.26
N LEU A 110 -5.44 -6.17 13.08
CA LEU A 110 -6.33 -6.99 12.27
C LEU A 110 -7.57 -7.40 13.05
N SER A 111 -8.71 -6.86 12.64
CA SER A 111 -10.00 -7.36 13.11
C SER A 111 -10.26 -8.79 12.60
N PRO A 112 -11.15 -9.57 13.28
CA PRO A 112 -11.58 -10.88 12.77
C PRO A 112 -12.09 -10.83 11.32
N HIS A 113 -12.87 -9.81 10.97
CA HIS A 113 -13.34 -9.56 9.62
C HIS A 113 -12.17 -9.25 8.65
N GLY A 114 -11.18 -8.50 9.10
CA GLY A 114 -9.97 -8.22 8.33
C GLY A 114 -9.14 -9.49 8.03
N ARG A 115 -9.11 -10.45 8.96
CA ARG A 115 -8.51 -11.78 8.74
C ARG A 115 -9.29 -12.59 7.71
N TYR A 116 -10.61 -12.65 7.88
CA TYR A 116 -11.49 -13.42 6.99
C TYR A 116 -11.39 -12.95 5.52
N LYS A 117 -11.24 -11.66 5.28
CA LYS A 117 -11.04 -11.11 3.93
C LYS A 117 -9.72 -11.54 3.26
N ARG A 118 -8.79 -12.12 4.01
CA ARG A 118 -7.47 -12.54 3.50
C ARG A 118 -7.38 -14.05 3.42
N PRO A 119 -7.51 -14.67 2.23
CA PRO A 119 -7.52 -16.13 2.08
C PRO A 119 -6.35 -16.82 2.79
N LYS A 120 -5.15 -16.25 2.71
CA LYS A 120 -3.93 -16.78 3.34
C LYS A 120 -3.95 -16.79 4.88
N LEU A 121 -4.89 -16.10 5.52
CA LEU A 121 -4.99 -16.00 6.99
C LEU A 121 -6.23 -16.69 7.55
N ARG A 122 -7.10 -17.24 6.69
CA ARG A 122 -8.34 -17.89 7.12
C ARG A 122 -8.06 -19.16 7.91
N GLY A 123 -8.69 -19.30 9.06
CA GLY A 123 -8.62 -20.51 9.89
C GLY A 123 -7.30 -20.71 10.64
N LEU A 124 -6.33 -19.80 10.49
CA LEU A 124 -5.05 -19.89 11.18
C LEU A 124 -5.17 -19.37 12.63
N SER A 125 -4.42 -19.95 13.54
CA SER A 125 -4.17 -19.42 14.90
C SER A 125 -3.35 -18.13 14.82
N ASP A 126 -3.24 -17.38 15.92
CA ASP A 126 -2.43 -16.17 15.98
C ASP A 126 -0.94 -16.46 15.70
N GLU A 127 -0.42 -17.57 16.19
CA GLU A 127 0.97 -18.00 15.98
C GLU A 127 1.24 -18.33 14.51
N GLU A 128 0.33 -19.05 13.87
CA GLU A 128 0.43 -19.37 12.44
C GLU A 128 0.34 -18.09 11.58
N VAL A 129 -0.55 -17.16 11.94
CA VAL A 129 -0.65 -15.84 11.26
C VAL A 129 0.65 -15.07 11.40
N LEU A 130 1.24 -15.02 12.60
CA LEU A 130 2.53 -14.36 12.81
C LEU A 130 3.65 -15.00 11.98
N GLN A 131 3.66 -16.33 11.88
CA GLN A 131 4.65 -17.04 11.05
C GLN A 131 4.51 -16.68 9.57
N VAL A 132 3.29 -16.74 9.03
CA VAL A 132 2.99 -16.33 7.64
C VAL A 132 3.41 -14.88 7.38
N MET A 133 3.18 -13.98 8.36
CA MET A 133 3.58 -12.58 8.23
C MET A 133 5.10 -12.40 8.26
N ARG A 134 5.81 -13.10 9.16
CA ARG A 134 7.29 -13.03 9.24
C ARG A 134 7.92 -13.45 7.92
N GLU A 135 7.50 -14.57 7.37
CA GLU A 135 7.98 -15.08 6.09
C GLU A 135 7.68 -14.11 4.94
N GLY A 136 6.41 -13.67 4.83
CA GLY A 136 6.00 -12.78 3.76
C GLY A 136 6.59 -11.36 3.86
N ILE A 137 6.92 -10.88 5.06
CA ILE A 137 7.64 -9.61 5.24
C ILE A 137 9.11 -9.81 4.87
N ALA A 138 9.78 -10.84 5.37
CA ALA A 138 11.19 -11.11 5.09
C ALA A 138 11.46 -11.24 3.59
N GLU A 139 10.55 -11.88 2.84
CA GLU A 139 10.63 -12.00 1.39
C GLU A 139 10.56 -10.65 0.67
N ARG A 140 9.74 -9.71 1.16
CA ARG A 140 9.38 -8.46 0.45
C ARG A 140 10.12 -7.24 0.94
N GLU A 141 10.58 -7.27 2.17
CA GLU A 141 11.24 -6.13 2.82
C GLU A 141 12.43 -5.57 2.04
N PRO A 142 13.31 -6.37 1.39
CA PRO A 142 14.40 -5.83 0.57
C PRO A 142 13.93 -4.94 -0.59
N ILE A 143 12.70 -5.13 -1.06
CA ILE A 143 12.10 -4.27 -2.10
C ILE A 143 11.42 -3.05 -1.45
N TYR A 144 10.65 -3.25 -0.37
CA TYR A 144 10.02 -2.13 0.34
C TYR A 144 11.03 -1.11 0.86
N GLU A 145 12.20 -1.55 1.33
CA GLU A 145 13.25 -0.67 1.85
C GLU A 145 13.93 0.19 0.77
N LYS A 146 13.66 -0.06 -0.52
CA LYS A 146 14.05 0.83 -1.63
C LYS A 146 13.14 2.05 -1.77
N ALA A 147 12.14 2.21 -0.92
CA ALA A 147 11.27 3.37 -0.92
C ALA A 147 12.05 4.66 -0.58
N ASP A 148 11.61 5.79 -1.13
CA ASP A 148 12.23 7.11 -0.89
C ASP A 148 12.15 7.51 0.60
N ILE A 149 11.07 7.10 1.27
CA ILE A 149 10.84 7.36 2.69
C ILE A 149 10.49 6.03 3.38
N VAL A 150 11.24 5.67 4.42
CA VAL A 150 10.92 4.53 5.27
C VAL A 150 10.45 5.03 6.63
N ILE A 151 9.23 4.67 7.02
CA ILE A 151 8.64 5.03 8.31
C ILE A 151 8.57 3.79 9.20
N ASP A 152 9.39 3.77 10.24
CA ASP A 152 9.29 2.77 11.31
C ASP A 152 8.11 3.10 12.23
N CYS A 153 6.98 2.42 11.98
CA CYS A 153 5.75 2.62 12.73
C CYS A 153 5.80 2.08 14.17
N SER A 154 6.92 1.56 14.63
CA SER A 154 7.15 1.28 16.05
C SER A 154 7.54 2.53 16.84
N LYS A 155 8.06 3.55 16.15
CA LYS A 155 8.58 4.79 16.74
C LYS A 155 7.64 5.97 16.63
N VAL A 156 6.64 5.89 15.75
CA VAL A 156 5.69 6.98 15.47
C VAL A 156 4.28 6.45 15.36
N ASN A 157 3.30 7.19 15.85
CA ASN A 157 1.90 6.81 15.76
C ASN A 157 1.25 7.27 14.44
N ASP A 158 0.05 6.77 14.15
CA ASP A 158 -0.67 7.08 12.91
C ASP A 158 -0.99 8.58 12.72
N HIS A 159 -1.15 9.33 13.81
CA HIS A 159 -1.39 10.78 13.75
C HIS A 159 -0.13 11.51 13.31
N GLU A 160 0.99 11.23 13.94
CA GLU A 160 2.30 11.80 13.59
C GLU A 160 2.70 11.47 12.15
N ILE A 161 2.42 10.24 11.68
CA ILE A 161 2.66 9.86 10.29
C ILE A 161 1.79 10.71 9.35
N THR A 162 0.51 10.88 9.69
CA THR A 162 -0.41 11.69 8.90
C THR A 162 0.07 13.13 8.82
N ASP A 163 0.50 13.73 9.94
CA ASP A 163 0.99 15.09 10.01
C ASP A 163 2.23 15.29 9.15
N LYS A 164 3.25 14.47 9.37
CA LYS A 164 4.53 14.54 8.64
C LYS A 164 4.35 14.41 7.12
N LEU A 165 3.55 13.43 6.68
CA LEU A 165 3.33 13.21 5.26
C LEU A 165 2.46 14.32 4.64
N SER A 166 1.50 14.87 5.38
CA SER A 166 0.69 16.00 4.89
C SER A 166 1.53 17.27 4.75
N GLU A 167 2.42 17.56 5.70
CA GLU A 167 3.37 18.67 5.62
C GLU A 167 4.32 18.49 4.44
N PHE A 168 4.93 17.31 4.30
CA PHE A 168 5.80 16.97 3.18
C PHE A 168 5.14 17.22 1.82
N ILE A 169 3.88 16.80 1.66
CA ILE A 169 3.11 17.01 0.43
C ILE A 169 2.89 18.50 0.16
N THR A 170 2.49 19.26 1.19
CA THR A 170 2.19 20.67 1.07
C THR A 170 3.43 21.48 0.69
N GLU A 171 4.56 21.19 1.28
CA GLU A 171 5.83 21.86 1.00
C GLU A 171 6.36 21.57 -0.41
N ASN A 172 6.28 20.29 -0.86
CA ASN A 172 6.78 19.90 -2.17
C ASN A 172 5.76 20.13 -3.31
N GLY A 173 4.48 20.23 -3.00
CA GLY A 173 3.43 20.62 -3.95
C GLY A 173 3.56 22.06 -4.41
N LYS A 174 3.93 22.97 -3.50
CA LYS A 174 4.12 24.41 -3.80
C LYS A 174 5.33 24.69 -4.71
N ARG A 175 6.40 23.91 -4.60
CA ARG A 175 7.62 24.11 -5.42
C ARG A 175 7.44 23.84 -6.92
N LYS A 176 6.40 23.10 -7.32
CA LYS A 176 6.11 22.81 -8.75
C LYS A 176 5.21 23.85 -9.41
N THR A 177 4.60 24.77 -8.66
CA THR A 177 3.74 25.83 -9.21
C THR A 177 4.47 27.17 -9.39
N GLU A 178 5.73 27.26 -8.96
CA GLU A 178 6.55 28.50 -9.07
C GLU A 178 7.65 28.43 -10.15
N ASN A 179 7.67 27.37 -10.98
CA ASN A 179 8.51 27.22 -12.16
C ASN A 179 7.64 27.10 -13.43
#